data_427be6da60a4541a3bf2573146298070
#
_entry.id   427be6da60a4541a3bf2573146298070
#
_cell.length_a   1.000
_cell.length_b   1.000
_cell.length_c   1.000
_cell.angle_alpha   90.00
_cell.angle_beta   90.00
_cell.angle_gamma   90.00
#
_symmetry.space_group_name_H-M   'P 1'
#
loop_
_entity.id
_entity.type
_entity.pdbx_description
1 polymer ?
#
loop_
_entity_poly.entity_id
_entity_poly.type
_entity_poly.pdbx_seq_one_letter_code
_entity_poly.pdbx_strand_id
1 'polypeptide(L)'
;MRCQRCGNEDMNYFYQDEGVWYCRKCIGFGRIDVGKEPITRPCMRRRCKCHYTLSYPLTPKQQIAVASIMQYLKEGKDVLVYAACGAGKTELTMEAIQWYLCQGKKVGFAISRRQVVLEIQERMQQAFPMLQVIAVCEGFTDITDGDLIICTMHQLYRYHGWFDLLIMDEVDAFPYRDNALLEAIAM
;
A
#
# COMPACT_ATOMS: atom_id res chain seq x y z
N MET A 1 -22.96 -11.67 11.80
CA MET A 1 -22.48 -10.26 11.90
C MET A 1 -21.12 -10.19 11.24
N ARG A 2 -20.82 -9.15 10.47
CA ARG A 2 -19.52 -9.03 9.75
C ARG A 2 -18.92 -7.64 9.98
N CYS A 3 -17.64 -7.60 10.30
CA CYS A 3 -16.91 -6.33 10.43
C CYS A 3 -16.55 -5.77 9.05
N GLN A 4 -16.95 -4.55 8.76
CA GLN A 4 -16.73 -3.90 7.47
C GLN A 4 -15.24 -3.59 7.19
N ARG A 5 -14.40 -3.51 8.25
CA ARG A 5 -12.96 -3.23 8.09
C ARG A 5 -12.12 -4.50 7.89
N CYS A 6 -12.34 -5.51 8.71
CA CYS A 6 -11.44 -6.69 8.75
C CYS A 6 -12.12 -7.99 8.35
N GLY A 7 -13.36 -7.93 7.87
CA GLY A 7 -14.11 -9.10 7.44
C GLY A 7 -14.44 -10.12 8.53
N ASN A 8 -14.11 -9.85 9.80
CA ASN A 8 -14.35 -10.80 10.89
C ASN A 8 -15.83 -11.14 11.03
N GLU A 9 -16.15 -12.43 11.16
CA GLU A 9 -17.50 -12.95 11.37
C GLU A 9 -17.62 -13.72 12.71
N ASP A 10 -16.51 -13.97 13.40
CA ASP A 10 -16.50 -14.66 14.69
C ASP A 10 -17.08 -13.76 15.78
N MET A 11 -18.20 -14.21 16.35
CA MET A 11 -18.98 -13.50 17.39
C MET A 11 -18.19 -13.24 18.67
N ASN A 12 -17.16 -14.01 18.98
CA ASN A 12 -16.31 -13.81 20.16
C ASN A 12 -15.53 -12.49 20.13
N TYR A 13 -15.38 -11.89 18.94
CA TYR A 13 -14.73 -10.59 18.76
C TYR A 13 -15.71 -9.42 18.65
N PHE A 14 -17.02 -9.65 18.78
CA PHE A 14 -18.00 -8.56 18.79
C PHE A 14 -18.45 -8.25 20.20
N TYR A 15 -18.49 -6.99 20.53
CA TYR A 15 -18.96 -6.48 21.81
C TYR A 15 -20.00 -5.40 21.59
N GLN A 16 -20.94 -5.33 22.53
CA GLN A 16 -21.99 -4.33 22.55
C GLN A 16 -21.70 -3.28 23.61
N ASP A 17 -21.80 -2.01 23.24
CA ASP A 17 -21.63 -0.87 24.09
C ASP A 17 -22.76 0.14 23.77
N GLU A 18 -23.52 0.55 24.79
CA GLU A 18 -24.71 1.41 24.63
C GLU A 18 -25.66 0.97 23.51
N GLY A 19 -25.85 -0.34 23.34
CA GLY A 19 -26.70 -0.90 22.29
C GLY A 19 -26.05 -1.04 20.91
N VAL A 20 -24.84 -0.55 20.72
CA VAL A 20 -24.12 -0.59 19.45
C VAL A 20 -23.04 -1.66 19.47
N TRP A 21 -23.08 -2.56 18.49
CA TRP A 21 -22.06 -3.59 18.32
C TRP A 21 -20.80 -3.05 17.64
N TYR A 22 -19.62 -3.46 18.10
CA TYR A 22 -18.35 -3.13 17.48
C TYR A 22 -17.38 -4.33 17.46
N CYS A 23 -16.41 -4.29 16.55
CA CYS A 23 -15.42 -5.36 16.38
C CYS A 23 -14.16 -5.08 17.20
N ARG A 24 -13.80 -6.02 18.09
CA ARG A 24 -12.55 -5.96 18.90
C ARG A 24 -11.35 -6.53 18.18
N LYS A 25 -11.53 -7.36 17.14
CA LYS A 25 -10.41 -7.96 16.41
C LYS A 25 -9.50 -6.91 15.76
N CYS A 26 -10.09 -5.81 15.29
CA CYS A 26 -9.36 -4.70 14.67
C CYS A 26 -9.39 -3.40 15.49
N ILE A 27 -9.66 -3.48 16.80
CA ILE A 27 -9.80 -2.30 17.67
C ILE A 27 -8.51 -1.45 17.75
N GLY A 28 -7.34 -2.05 17.53
CA GLY A 28 -6.06 -1.35 17.49
C GLY A 28 -5.98 -0.28 16.38
N PHE A 29 -6.88 -0.35 15.39
CA PHE A 29 -7.03 0.68 14.33
C PHE A 29 -8.17 1.67 14.63
N GLY A 30 -8.63 1.76 15.86
CA GLY A 30 -9.78 2.51 16.30
C GLY A 30 -11.07 1.71 16.27
N ARG A 31 -12.11 2.19 17.00
CA ARG A 31 -13.42 1.55 17.03
C ARG A 31 -14.11 1.65 15.65
N ILE A 32 -14.75 0.59 15.22
CA ILE A 32 -15.68 0.57 14.10
C ILE A 32 -16.95 -0.14 14.54
N ASP A 33 -18.08 0.57 14.44
CA ASP A 33 -19.39 0.06 14.77
C ASP A 33 -19.91 -0.81 13.62
N VAL A 34 -20.55 -1.93 13.98
CA VAL A 34 -21.13 -2.84 12.99
C VAL A 34 -22.32 -2.16 12.30
N GLY A 35 -22.37 -2.28 10.99
CA GLY A 35 -23.42 -1.65 10.17
C GLY A 35 -23.18 -0.19 9.83
N LYS A 36 -22.11 0.44 10.34
CA LYS A 36 -21.65 1.73 9.84
C LYS A 36 -20.60 1.51 8.76
N GLU A 37 -20.81 2.14 7.63
CA GLU A 37 -19.80 2.18 6.57
C GLU A 37 -18.56 2.94 7.04
N PRO A 38 -17.35 2.49 6.69
CA PRO A 38 -16.14 3.26 6.93
C PRO A 38 -16.25 4.64 6.29
N ILE A 39 -15.88 5.69 7.03
CA ILE A 39 -15.80 7.03 6.44
C ILE A 39 -14.66 7.00 5.42
N THR A 40 -15.01 6.91 4.17
CA THR A 40 -14.04 7.01 3.06
C THR A 40 -13.80 8.47 2.77
N ARG A 41 -12.56 8.93 2.87
CA ARG A 41 -12.18 10.26 2.36
C ARG A 41 -12.10 10.19 0.84
N PRO A 42 -12.44 11.27 0.13
CA PRO A 42 -12.28 11.31 -1.32
C PRO A 42 -10.78 11.17 -1.66
N CYS A 43 -10.47 10.21 -2.52
CA CYS A 43 -9.12 10.02 -3.05
C CYS A 43 -8.87 11.05 -4.15
N MET A 44 -7.88 11.92 -3.98
CA MET A 44 -7.47 12.83 -5.04
C MET A 44 -6.69 12.08 -6.12
N ARG A 45 -7.22 12.08 -7.34
CA ARG A 45 -6.61 11.45 -8.51
C ARG A 45 -6.25 12.53 -9.53
N ARG A 46 -4.98 12.57 -9.93
CA ARG A 46 -4.52 13.47 -10.99
C ARG A 46 -3.56 12.75 -11.92
N ARG A 47 -3.57 13.10 -13.19
CA ARG A 47 -2.54 12.65 -14.12
C ARG A 47 -1.25 13.39 -13.84
N CYS A 48 -0.22 12.65 -13.50
CA CYS A 48 1.11 13.19 -13.26
C CYS A 48 1.96 13.01 -14.52
N LYS A 49 2.45 14.11 -15.09
CA LYS A 49 3.55 14.03 -16.07
C LYS A 49 4.84 13.84 -15.29
N CYS A 50 5.19 12.61 -14.98
CA CYS A 50 6.37 12.30 -14.19
C CYS A 50 7.32 11.38 -14.96
N HIS A 51 8.60 11.55 -14.70
CA HIS A 51 9.66 10.65 -15.11
C HIS A 51 10.47 10.32 -13.87
N TYR A 52 10.90 9.07 -13.77
CA TYR A 52 11.80 8.66 -12.71
C TYR A 52 13.26 8.72 -13.17
N THR A 53 14.14 8.94 -12.21
CA THR A 53 15.58 8.88 -12.41
C THR A 53 16.15 7.84 -11.46
N LEU A 54 17.00 6.97 -11.99
CA LEU A 54 17.72 5.98 -11.19
C LEU A 54 19.14 6.49 -10.93
N SER A 55 19.66 6.25 -9.73
CA SER A 55 21.07 6.54 -9.38
C SER A 55 22.04 5.67 -10.19
N TYR A 56 21.61 4.48 -10.59
CA TYR A 56 22.37 3.53 -11.40
C TYR A 56 21.47 2.93 -12.47
N PRO A 57 21.99 2.65 -13.69
CA PRO A 57 21.19 1.98 -14.72
C PRO A 57 20.83 0.56 -14.31
N LEU A 58 19.66 0.11 -14.73
CA LEU A 58 19.24 -1.27 -14.53
C LEU A 58 20.16 -2.25 -15.27
N THR A 59 20.53 -3.31 -14.63
CA THR A 59 21.22 -4.43 -15.26
C THR A 59 20.34 -5.10 -16.33
N PRO A 60 20.91 -5.84 -17.30
CA PRO A 60 20.11 -6.55 -18.31
C PRO A 60 19.05 -7.49 -17.71
N LYS A 61 19.37 -8.17 -16.61
CA LYS A 61 18.41 -9.03 -15.90
C LYS A 61 17.26 -8.25 -15.28
N GLN A 62 17.55 -7.10 -14.68
CA GLN A 62 16.52 -6.21 -14.14
C GLN A 62 15.64 -5.64 -15.24
N GLN A 63 16.20 -5.26 -16.39
CA GLN A 63 15.42 -4.77 -17.55
C GLN A 63 14.43 -5.83 -18.05
N ILE A 64 14.86 -7.09 -18.15
CA ILE A 64 13.97 -8.20 -18.52
C ILE A 64 12.85 -8.37 -17.47
N ALA A 65 13.19 -8.29 -16.17
CA ALA A 65 12.21 -8.38 -15.11
C ALA A 65 11.19 -7.24 -15.18
N VAL A 66 11.63 -6.00 -15.37
CA VAL A 66 10.74 -4.84 -15.53
C VAL A 66 9.81 -5.02 -16.73
N ALA A 67 10.33 -5.46 -17.88
CA ALA A 67 9.50 -5.70 -19.07
C ALA A 67 8.41 -6.76 -18.79
N SER A 68 8.77 -7.84 -18.09
CA SER A 68 7.81 -8.89 -17.71
C SER A 68 6.76 -8.38 -16.72
N ILE A 69 7.17 -7.62 -15.68
CA ILE A 69 6.26 -6.98 -14.72
C ILE A 69 5.26 -6.10 -15.48
N MET A 70 5.74 -5.23 -16.35
CA MET A 70 4.90 -4.30 -17.11
C MET A 70 3.93 -5.02 -18.05
N GLN A 71 4.35 -6.12 -18.66
CA GLN A 71 3.49 -6.93 -19.49
C GLN A 71 2.30 -7.48 -18.69
N TYR A 72 2.56 -8.15 -17.56
CA TYR A 72 1.50 -8.74 -16.73
C TYR A 72 0.58 -7.69 -16.13
N LEU A 73 1.11 -6.57 -15.63
CA LEU A 73 0.28 -5.48 -15.12
C LEU A 73 -0.64 -4.87 -16.18
N LYS A 74 -0.18 -4.73 -17.44
CA LYS A 74 -1.00 -4.27 -18.55
C LYS A 74 -2.11 -5.26 -18.93
N GLU A 75 -1.89 -6.55 -18.68
CA GLU A 75 -2.88 -7.61 -18.83
C GLU A 75 -3.87 -7.69 -17.64
N GLY A 76 -3.72 -6.82 -16.63
CA GLY A 76 -4.55 -6.81 -15.41
C GLY A 76 -4.26 -7.96 -14.45
N LYS A 77 -3.06 -8.52 -14.49
CA LYS A 77 -2.64 -9.62 -13.62
C LYS A 77 -1.84 -9.09 -12.43
N ASP A 78 -1.98 -9.77 -11.29
CA ASP A 78 -1.09 -9.59 -10.16
C ASP A 78 0.29 -10.18 -10.44
N VAL A 79 1.33 -9.56 -9.87
CA VAL A 79 2.73 -9.96 -10.11
C VAL A 79 3.45 -10.20 -8.80
N LEU A 80 4.00 -11.38 -8.63
CA LEU A 80 4.92 -11.71 -7.53
C LEU A 80 6.37 -11.64 -8.04
N VAL A 81 7.17 -10.76 -7.43
CA VAL A 81 8.61 -10.64 -7.71
C VAL A 81 9.40 -11.36 -6.64
N TYR A 82 9.96 -12.52 -6.97
CA TYR A 82 10.85 -13.26 -6.10
C TYR A 82 12.31 -12.96 -6.43
N ALA A 83 13.00 -12.26 -5.54
CA ALA A 83 14.39 -11.86 -5.74
C ALA A 83 15.15 -11.79 -4.41
N ALA A 84 16.46 -12.02 -4.45
CA ALA A 84 17.33 -11.93 -3.30
C ALA A 84 17.30 -10.53 -2.66
N CYS A 85 17.68 -10.45 -1.38
CA CYS A 85 17.90 -9.17 -0.72
C CYS A 85 18.98 -8.38 -1.47
N GLY A 86 18.80 -7.07 -1.64
CA GLY A 86 19.73 -6.21 -2.38
C GLY A 86 19.67 -6.34 -3.91
N ALA A 87 18.76 -7.14 -4.47
CA ALA A 87 18.62 -7.29 -5.93
C ALA A 87 18.01 -6.07 -6.65
N GLY A 88 17.70 -4.99 -5.92
CA GLY A 88 17.09 -3.78 -6.49
C GLY A 88 15.58 -3.93 -6.74
N LYS A 89 14.86 -4.64 -5.86
CA LYS A 89 13.40 -4.84 -5.99
C LYS A 89 12.64 -3.50 -6.10
N THR A 90 13.08 -2.50 -5.35
CA THR A 90 12.46 -1.15 -5.39
C THR A 90 12.59 -0.53 -6.78
N GLU A 91 13.76 -0.62 -7.40
CA GLU A 91 14.04 -0.09 -8.75
C GLU A 91 13.17 -0.77 -9.81
N LEU A 92 12.87 -2.06 -9.65
CA LEU A 92 12.00 -2.80 -10.58
C LEU A 92 10.56 -2.26 -10.61
N THR A 93 10.12 -1.56 -9.57
CA THR A 93 8.75 -1.03 -9.47
C THR A 93 8.58 0.36 -10.09
N MET A 94 9.68 1.08 -10.37
CA MET A 94 9.64 2.48 -10.79
C MET A 94 8.85 2.70 -12.08
N GLU A 95 9.03 1.84 -13.09
CA GLU A 95 8.31 1.95 -14.36
C GLU A 95 6.80 1.73 -14.18
N ALA A 96 6.42 0.76 -13.34
CA ALA A 96 5.02 0.51 -13.03
C ALA A 96 4.40 1.71 -12.31
N ILE A 97 5.08 2.28 -11.30
CA ILE A 97 4.63 3.48 -10.58
C ILE A 97 4.40 4.63 -11.58
N GLN A 98 5.39 4.93 -12.42
CA GLN A 98 5.28 5.98 -13.44
C GLN A 98 4.08 5.73 -14.37
N TRP A 99 3.94 4.51 -14.88
CA TRP A 99 2.89 4.16 -15.83
C TRP A 99 1.49 4.35 -15.27
N TYR A 100 1.25 3.94 -14.01
CA TYR A 100 -0.03 4.14 -13.33
C TYR A 100 -0.30 5.62 -13.05
N LEU A 101 0.65 6.35 -12.50
CA LEU A 101 0.50 7.77 -12.17
C LEU A 101 0.28 8.64 -13.41
N CYS A 102 0.94 8.34 -14.54
CA CYS A 102 0.71 9.02 -15.81
C CYS A 102 -0.71 8.81 -16.37
N GLN A 103 -1.42 7.78 -15.93
CA GLN A 103 -2.82 7.54 -16.28
C GLN A 103 -3.81 8.18 -15.30
N GLY A 104 -3.34 8.85 -14.26
CA GLY A 104 -4.17 9.39 -13.18
C GLY A 104 -4.67 8.35 -12.20
N LYS A 105 -4.01 7.20 -12.16
CA LYS A 105 -4.29 6.11 -11.22
C LYS A 105 -3.53 6.31 -9.92
N LYS A 106 -4.07 5.78 -8.82
CA LYS A 106 -3.50 5.90 -7.48
C LYS A 106 -2.55 4.74 -7.19
N VAL A 107 -1.39 5.07 -6.66
CA VAL A 107 -0.36 4.09 -6.33
C VAL A 107 -0.03 4.14 -4.84
N GLY A 108 -0.02 2.96 -4.20
CA GLY A 108 0.44 2.74 -2.85
C GLY A 108 1.64 1.80 -2.80
N PHE A 109 2.51 2.02 -1.83
CA PHE A 109 3.64 1.14 -1.52
C PHE A 109 3.60 0.80 -0.02
N ALA A 110 3.29 -0.44 0.31
CA ALA A 110 3.13 -0.91 1.68
C ALA A 110 4.34 -1.73 2.13
N ILE A 111 4.85 -1.42 3.31
CA ILE A 111 6.07 -1.97 3.89
C ILE A 111 5.79 -2.37 5.33
N SER A 112 6.47 -3.38 5.85
CA SER A 112 6.24 -3.86 7.21
C SER A 112 6.78 -2.93 8.28
N ARG A 113 7.92 -2.27 8.05
CA ARG A 113 8.69 -1.52 9.05
C ARG A 113 8.67 -0.02 8.83
N ARG A 114 8.37 0.75 9.89
CA ARG A 114 8.33 2.22 9.89
C ARG A 114 9.60 2.87 9.33
N GLN A 115 10.78 2.42 9.78
CA GLN A 115 12.04 3.00 9.33
C GLN A 115 12.26 2.83 7.83
N VAL A 116 11.88 1.67 7.28
CA VAL A 116 11.97 1.40 5.84
C VAL A 116 10.97 2.24 5.06
N VAL A 117 9.79 2.54 5.62
CA VAL A 117 8.82 3.47 4.98
C VAL A 117 9.46 4.84 4.76
N LEU A 118 10.15 5.39 5.76
CA LEU A 118 10.80 6.70 5.65
C LEU A 118 11.96 6.69 4.65
N GLU A 119 12.78 5.64 4.67
CA GLU A 119 13.87 5.45 3.70
C GLU A 119 13.35 5.34 2.26
N ILE A 120 12.34 4.51 2.03
CA ILE A 120 11.76 4.34 0.69
C ILE A 120 11.06 5.62 0.24
N GLN A 121 10.37 6.33 1.14
CA GLN A 121 9.76 7.61 0.81
C GLN A 121 10.81 8.62 0.31
N GLU A 122 11.94 8.75 0.99
CA GLU A 122 13.02 9.64 0.58
C GLU A 122 13.60 9.22 -0.79
N ARG A 123 13.88 7.93 -0.99
CA ARG A 123 14.37 7.41 -2.28
C ARG A 123 13.36 7.63 -3.42
N MET A 124 12.07 7.42 -3.16
CA MET A 124 11.01 7.67 -4.15
C MET A 124 10.87 9.15 -4.45
N GLN A 125 11.00 10.04 -3.45
CA GLN A 125 10.97 11.48 -3.68
C GLN A 125 12.15 11.96 -4.51
N GLN A 126 13.34 11.38 -4.31
CA GLN A 126 14.52 11.66 -5.14
C GLN A 126 14.34 11.13 -6.56
N ALA A 127 13.81 9.94 -6.72
CA ALA A 127 13.56 9.33 -8.03
C ALA A 127 12.45 10.06 -8.81
N PHE A 128 11.44 10.58 -8.14
CA PHE A 128 10.29 11.29 -8.70
C PHE A 128 10.18 12.71 -8.15
N PRO A 129 11.07 13.64 -8.50
CA PRO A 129 11.10 14.97 -7.87
C PRO A 129 9.85 15.81 -8.13
N MET A 130 9.07 15.50 -9.16
CA MET A 130 7.84 16.22 -9.52
C MET A 130 6.60 15.73 -8.78
N LEU A 131 6.69 14.62 -8.04
CA LEU A 131 5.56 14.03 -7.31
C LEU A 131 5.57 14.49 -5.85
N GLN A 132 4.37 14.54 -5.28
CA GLN A 132 4.21 14.58 -3.82
C GLN A 132 4.24 13.14 -3.30
N VAL A 133 5.42 12.69 -2.84
CA VAL A 133 5.60 11.38 -2.22
C VAL A 133 5.46 11.52 -0.72
N ILE A 134 4.48 10.85 -0.12
CA ILE A 134 4.22 10.94 1.31
C ILE A 134 4.53 9.64 2.04
N ALA A 135 4.97 9.76 3.29
CA ALA A 135 5.08 8.65 4.24
C ALA A 135 3.86 8.65 5.16
N VAL A 136 3.25 7.48 5.36
CA VAL A 136 2.15 7.30 6.31
C VAL A 136 2.45 6.12 7.24
N CYS A 137 2.91 6.46 8.44
CA CYS A 137 3.27 5.52 9.48
C CYS A 137 3.11 6.19 10.85
N GLU A 138 3.41 5.51 11.94
CA GLU A 138 3.36 6.07 13.28
C GLU A 138 4.18 7.37 13.37
N GLY A 139 3.57 8.45 13.86
CA GLY A 139 4.16 9.79 13.93
C GLY A 139 4.13 10.60 12.62
N PHE A 140 3.61 10.01 11.52
CA PHE A 140 3.49 10.64 10.21
C PHE A 140 2.09 10.35 9.65
N THR A 141 1.07 10.97 10.21
CA THR A 141 -0.34 10.75 9.85
C THR A 141 -1.13 12.05 9.60
N ASP A 142 -0.47 13.20 9.60
CA ASP A 142 -1.10 14.50 9.38
C ASP A 142 -1.46 14.68 7.88
N ILE A 143 -0.57 14.24 7.01
CA ILE A 143 -0.80 14.20 5.56
C ILE A 143 -0.98 12.75 5.15
N THR A 144 -2.15 12.41 4.65
CA THR A 144 -2.54 11.04 4.29
C THR A 144 -2.91 10.87 2.82
N ASP A 145 -2.88 11.93 2.01
CA ASP A 145 -3.07 11.88 0.56
C ASP A 145 -1.93 12.60 -0.15
N GLY A 146 -1.45 12.03 -1.24
CA GLY A 146 -0.38 12.50 -2.10
C GLY A 146 -0.41 11.75 -3.42
N ASP A 147 0.52 12.02 -4.33
CA ASP A 147 0.58 11.31 -5.63
C ASP A 147 0.98 9.85 -5.45
N LEU A 148 2.02 9.60 -4.65
CA LEU A 148 2.51 8.29 -4.27
C LEU A 148 2.51 8.16 -2.75
N ILE A 149 1.86 7.14 -2.23
CA ILE A 149 1.72 6.91 -0.80
C ILE A 149 2.59 5.74 -0.38
N ILE A 150 3.59 6.00 0.47
CA ILE A 150 4.42 4.97 1.09
C ILE A 150 3.92 4.77 2.52
N CYS A 151 3.47 3.59 2.87
CA CYS A 151 2.87 3.39 4.19
C CYS A 151 3.28 2.08 4.86
N THR A 152 3.07 1.98 6.17
CA THR A 152 3.16 0.67 6.80
C THR A 152 1.91 -0.16 6.46
N MET A 153 2.07 -1.49 6.41
CA MET A 153 0.95 -2.44 6.18
C MET A 153 -0.25 -2.14 7.07
N HIS A 154 -0.01 -1.76 8.33
CA HIS A 154 -1.07 -1.40 9.27
C HIS A 154 -1.88 -0.17 8.85
N GLN A 155 -1.30 0.75 8.10
CA GLN A 155 -1.99 1.96 7.64
C GLN A 155 -2.89 1.73 6.42
N LEU A 156 -2.82 0.56 5.79
CA LEU A 156 -3.67 0.22 4.64
C LEU A 156 -5.17 0.31 4.97
N TYR A 157 -5.57 0.13 6.25
CA TYR A 157 -6.97 0.29 6.65
C TYR A 157 -7.56 1.67 6.32
N ARG A 158 -6.72 2.70 6.09
CA ARG A 158 -7.14 4.06 5.71
C ARG A 158 -7.50 4.17 4.24
N TYR A 159 -7.05 3.22 3.41
CA TYR A 159 -6.99 3.33 1.95
C TYR A 159 -7.87 2.30 1.25
N HIS A 160 -8.94 1.83 1.90
CA HIS A 160 -9.85 0.86 1.30
C HIS A 160 -10.37 1.33 -0.06
N GLY A 161 -10.08 0.57 -1.12
CA GLY A 161 -10.48 0.89 -2.49
C GLY A 161 -9.78 2.11 -3.14
N TRP A 162 -8.68 2.60 -2.56
CA TRP A 162 -7.97 3.76 -3.12
C TRP A 162 -6.99 3.39 -4.23
N PHE A 163 -6.24 2.32 -4.06
CA PHE A 163 -5.11 2.00 -4.93
C PHE A 163 -5.55 1.24 -6.17
N ASP A 164 -5.09 1.69 -7.33
CA ASP A 164 -5.15 0.96 -8.59
C ASP A 164 -3.90 0.07 -8.75
N LEU A 165 -2.81 0.42 -8.08
CA LEU A 165 -1.62 -0.39 -7.91
C LEU A 165 -1.18 -0.33 -6.44
N LEU A 166 -1.19 -1.46 -5.77
CA LEU A 166 -0.59 -1.61 -4.45
C LEU A 166 0.66 -2.49 -4.57
N ILE A 167 1.81 -1.91 -4.25
CA ILE A 167 3.08 -2.63 -4.15
C ILE A 167 3.27 -3.01 -2.68
N MET A 168 3.51 -4.27 -2.42
CA MET A 168 3.74 -4.79 -1.07
C MET A 168 5.12 -5.40 -0.99
N ASP A 169 5.98 -4.85 -0.14
CA ASP A 169 7.33 -5.38 0.08
C ASP A 169 7.38 -6.30 1.31
N GLU A 170 8.16 -7.35 1.22
CA GLU A 170 8.36 -8.35 2.29
C GLU A 170 7.05 -8.96 2.82
N VAL A 171 6.15 -9.36 1.91
CA VAL A 171 4.86 -10.00 2.28
C VAL A 171 5.01 -11.33 3.04
N ASP A 172 6.17 -11.95 2.97
CA ASP A 172 6.55 -13.17 3.68
C ASP A 172 7.14 -12.91 5.07
N ALA A 173 7.32 -11.63 5.45
CA ALA A 173 7.87 -11.22 6.74
C ALA A 173 6.78 -10.84 7.76
N PHE A 174 7.17 -10.88 9.05
CA PHE A 174 6.35 -10.28 10.11
C PHE A 174 6.21 -8.75 9.89
N PRO A 175 5.05 -8.14 10.12
CA PRO A 175 3.83 -8.69 10.72
C PRO A 175 2.78 -9.22 9.73
N TYR A 176 3.05 -9.22 8.41
CA TYR A 176 2.06 -9.56 7.40
C TYR A 176 1.82 -11.07 7.30
N ARG A 177 2.90 -11.86 7.31
CA ARG A 177 2.83 -13.31 7.21
C ARG A 177 1.94 -13.91 8.29
N ASP A 178 1.02 -14.79 7.89
CA ASP A 178 0.06 -15.48 8.76
C ASP A 178 -0.84 -14.53 9.58
N ASN A 179 -1.02 -13.28 9.12
CA ASN A 179 -1.86 -12.28 9.76
C ASN A 179 -3.13 -12.01 8.94
N ALA A 180 -4.15 -12.83 9.17
CA ALA A 180 -5.44 -12.72 8.48
C ALA A 180 -6.10 -11.33 8.59
N LEU A 181 -5.78 -10.54 9.62
CA LEU A 181 -6.26 -9.17 9.77
C LEU A 181 -5.62 -8.24 8.74
N LEU A 182 -4.30 -8.30 8.58
CA LEU A 182 -3.58 -7.47 7.61
C LEU A 182 -3.87 -7.91 6.17
N GLU A 183 -4.02 -9.21 5.93
CA GLU A 183 -4.46 -9.74 4.65
C GLU A 183 -5.83 -9.19 4.25
N ALA A 184 -6.80 -9.21 5.17
CA ALA A 184 -8.14 -8.69 4.92
C ALA A 184 -8.18 -7.16 4.74
N ILE A 185 -7.23 -6.42 5.30
CA ILE A 185 -7.13 -4.96 5.14
C ILE A 185 -6.49 -4.59 3.79
N ALA A 186 -5.60 -5.45 3.26
CA ALA A 186 -4.90 -5.21 2.00
C ALA A 186 -5.76 -5.53 0.76
N MET A 187 -6.76 -6.41 0.90
CA MET A 187 -7.73 -6.75 -0.16
C MET A 187 -8.83 -5.68 -0.27
#